data_b5119d45e6e9e8ce2fe1fec6b2ee420b
#
_entry.id   b5119d45e6e9e8ce2fe1fec6b2ee420b
#
_cell.length_a   1.000
_cell.length_b   1.000
_cell.length_c   1.000
_cell.angle_alpha   90.00
_cell.angle_beta   90.00
_cell.angle_gamma   90.00
#
_symmetry.space_group_name_H-M   'P 1'
#
loop_
_entity.id
_entity.type
_entity.pdbx_description
1 polymer ?
#
loop_
_entity_poly.entity_id
_entity_poly.type
_entity_poly.pdbx_seq_one_letter_code
_entity_poly.pdbx_strand_id
1 'polypeptide(L)'
;MDKRPNIKKHIALELFRSIKKNRAKLHELRTLFWECTLRCNVSCRHCGSDCHVSASVPDMPVEDFLKVIDDITPYVEPNKVLVIFTGGEALVRKDIEKCGLELYRRGYPWGIVSNGYLMTRERLDSLLASGLHSATISLDGFEEAHNWLRRNPKSFEKALNAICMLAEEKEIIWDVVTCVNQHNFKDLMLFKDFLIEMGVKRWRIFTIFPVGRAATETDLQLTNEQFTWVMNFIRFCRKEGKIHVSYGCEGFLGNYEAEVRDSIFQCNAGINTASVLADGAISGCPSIRANFHQGNIYKDKFIDIWNNEFKPYRNRQWAKKGECADCKMFRYCEGNGMHLYDDEGNLLVCHYKRLVDS
;
A
#
# COMPACT_ATOMS: atom_id res chain seq x y z
N MET A 1 -21.71 -10.73 17.89
CA MET A 1 -20.40 -10.78 18.56
C MET A 1 -20.12 -9.43 19.19
N ASP A 2 -19.56 -9.37 20.38
CA ASP A 2 -19.18 -8.07 20.98
C ASP A 2 -18.13 -7.42 20.07
N LYS A 3 -18.47 -6.26 19.50
CA LYS A 3 -17.65 -5.52 18.55
C LYS A 3 -16.48 -4.80 19.22
N ARG A 4 -16.46 -4.74 20.53
CA ARG A 4 -15.39 -4.13 21.36
C ARG A 4 -14.28 -5.14 21.66
N PRO A 5 -13.00 -4.70 21.74
CA PRO A 5 -11.91 -5.58 22.11
C PRO A 5 -12.13 -6.30 23.44
N ASN A 6 -12.00 -7.62 23.46
CA ASN A 6 -12.06 -8.41 24.69
C ASN A 6 -10.79 -8.20 25.55
N ILE A 7 -10.78 -8.71 26.79
CA ILE A 7 -9.70 -8.50 27.75
C ILE A 7 -8.33 -8.94 27.19
N LYS A 8 -8.26 -10.10 26.55
CA LYS A 8 -7.00 -10.60 25.94
C LYS A 8 -6.50 -9.65 24.86
N LYS A 9 -7.42 -9.16 24.03
CA LYS A 9 -7.09 -8.19 22.96
C LYS A 9 -6.65 -6.85 23.55
N HIS A 10 -7.28 -6.37 24.64
CA HIS A 10 -6.84 -5.16 25.33
C HIS A 10 -5.41 -5.28 25.87
N ILE A 11 -5.05 -6.41 26.49
CA ILE A 11 -3.68 -6.66 26.95
C ILE A 11 -2.69 -6.61 25.77
N ALA A 12 -3.01 -7.30 24.65
CA ALA A 12 -2.17 -7.28 23.45
C ALA A 12 -2.02 -5.86 22.88
N LEU A 13 -3.09 -5.06 22.86
CA LEU A 13 -3.07 -3.67 22.40
C LEU A 13 -2.21 -2.78 23.32
N GLU A 14 -2.25 -2.94 24.63
CA GLU A 14 -1.39 -2.19 25.57
C GLU A 14 0.09 -2.54 25.38
N LEU A 15 0.42 -3.82 25.25
CA LEU A 15 1.80 -4.24 24.97
C LEU A 15 2.28 -3.66 23.62
N PHE A 16 1.45 -3.76 22.59
CA PHE A 16 1.80 -3.23 21.27
C PHE A 16 1.96 -1.71 21.25
N ARG A 17 1.22 -0.98 22.11
CA ARG A 17 1.38 0.48 22.26
C ARG A 17 2.81 0.87 22.66
N SER A 18 3.44 0.11 23.54
CA SER A 18 4.85 0.34 23.92
C SER A 18 5.79 0.08 22.75
N ILE A 19 5.52 -0.98 21.96
CA ILE A 19 6.29 -1.29 20.74
C ILE A 19 6.15 -0.15 19.72
N LYS A 20 4.92 0.36 19.49
CA LYS A 20 4.68 1.48 18.58
C LYS A 20 5.49 2.73 18.94
N LYS A 21 5.49 3.09 20.24
CA LYS A 21 6.27 4.24 20.74
C LYS A 21 7.77 4.06 20.50
N ASN A 22 8.29 2.86 20.75
CA ASN A 22 9.69 2.56 20.50
C ASN A 22 10.04 2.62 19.01
N ARG A 23 9.20 2.05 18.14
CA ARG A 23 9.37 2.13 16.68
C ARG A 23 9.36 3.58 16.19
N ALA A 24 8.44 4.41 16.68
CA ALA A 24 8.38 5.83 16.32
C ALA A 24 9.62 6.61 16.80
N LYS A 25 10.22 6.21 17.93
CA LYS A 25 11.48 6.81 18.44
C LYS A 25 12.67 6.38 17.60
N LEU A 26 12.79 5.10 17.28
CA LEU A 26 13.90 4.57 16.49
C LEU A 26 13.79 4.95 15.01
N HIS A 27 12.59 4.99 14.47
CA HIS A 27 12.21 5.32 13.09
C HIS A 27 13.20 4.77 12.04
N GLU A 28 13.60 3.51 12.18
CA GLU A 28 14.49 2.85 11.24
C GLU A 28 13.81 2.70 9.87
N LEU A 29 14.40 3.27 8.82
CA LEU A 29 13.89 3.13 7.46
C LEU A 29 14.00 1.66 7.01
N ARG A 30 12.88 1.08 6.58
CA ARG A 30 12.76 -0.31 6.11
C ARG A 30 12.15 -0.42 4.72
N THR A 31 11.39 0.60 4.32
CA THR A 31 10.76 0.64 3.01
C THR A 31 10.85 2.06 2.46
N LEU A 32 11.39 2.19 1.26
CA LEU A 32 11.39 3.44 0.51
C LEU A 32 10.61 3.24 -0.79
N PHE A 33 9.48 3.93 -0.90
CA PHE A 33 8.75 3.98 -2.16
C PHE A 33 9.31 5.06 -3.07
N TRP A 34 9.40 4.74 -4.34
CA TRP A 34 9.60 5.73 -5.39
C TRP A 34 8.35 5.77 -6.28
N GLU A 35 7.62 6.88 -6.22
CA GLU A 35 6.59 7.17 -7.21
C GLU A 35 7.29 7.65 -8.48
N CYS A 36 7.78 6.69 -9.27
CA CYS A 36 8.72 6.96 -10.35
C CYS A 36 8.09 7.67 -11.56
N THR A 37 6.76 7.68 -11.65
CA THR A 37 5.99 8.34 -12.71
C THR A 37 4.54 8.53 -12.29
N LEU A 38 3.87 9.56 -12.80
CA LEU A 38 2.41 9.71 -12.73
C LEU A 38 1.72 9.26 -14.03
N ARG A 39 2.47 8.82 -15.04
CA ARG A 39 1.91 8.23 -16.26
C ARG A 39 1.38 6.83 -15.97
N CYS A 40 0.23 6.50 -16.53
CA CYS A 40 -0.38 5.18 -16.42
C CYS A 40 -1.06 4.81 -17.75
N ASN A 41 -0.98 3.55 -18.12
CA ASN A 41 -1.60 3.00 -19.32
C ASN A 41 -3.08 2.62 -19.13
N VAL A 42 -3.61 2.77 -17.91
CA VAL A 42 -5.03 2.60 -17.55
C VAL A 42 -5.54 3.80 -16.75
N SER A 43 -6.86 3.99 -16.69
CA SER A 43 -7.48 5.11 -15.98
C SER A 43 -8.53 4.64 -14.97
N CYS A 44 -8.08 3.85 -13.99
CA CYS A 44 -8.94 3.18 -13.00
C CYS A 44 -9.89 4.14 -12.28
N ARG A 45 -11.15 3.72 -12.04
CA ARG A 45 -12.17 4.49 -11.30
C ARG A 45 -11.73 4.85 -9.87
N HIS A 46 -11.00 3.96 -9.23
CA HIS A 46 -10.58 4.08 -7.83
C HIS A 46 -9.18 4.71 -7.65
N CYS A 47 -8.57 5.30 -8.68
CA CYS A 47 -7.20 5.79 -8.58
C CYS A 47 -7.10 7.00 -7.64
N GLY A 48 -6.45 6.81 -6.49
CA GLY A 48 -6.22 7.87 -5.51
C GLY A 48 -5.21 8.94 -5.97
N SER A 49 -4.31 8.58 -6.90
CA SER A 49 -3.30 9.50 -7.47
C SER A 49 -3.76 10.20 -8.74
N ASP A 50 -4.96 9.90 -9.22
CA ASP A 50 -5.54 10.44 -10.46
C ASP A 50 -4.60 10.35 -11.68
N CYS A 51 -3.89 9.24 -11.82
CA CYS A 51 -2.93 9.02 -12.89
C CYS A 51 -3.60 8.77 -14.24
N HIS A 52 -2.97 9.29 -15.30
CA HIS A 52 -3.42 9.20 -16.69
C HIS A 52 -2.27 8.84 -17.66
N VAL A 53 -2.58 8.72 -18.97
CA VAL A 53 -1.57 8.46 -20.01
C VAL A 53 -0.53 9.59 -20.07
N SER A 54 -0.95 10.83 -19.89
CA SER A 54 -0.09 11.99 -19.71
C SER A 54 -0.04 12.41 -18.24
N ALA A 55 1.13 12.79 -17.77
CA ALA A 55 1.32 13.28 -16.41
C ALA A 55 1.47 14.81 -16.38
N SER A 56 1.07 15.43 -15.27
CA SER A 56 1.25 16.87 -15.02
C SER A 56 2.71 17.22 -14.68
N VAL A 57 3.48 16.25 -14.24
CA VAL A 57 4.92 16.36 -13.94
C VAL A 57 5.71 15.41 -14.82
N PRO A 58 6.91 15.79 -15.29
CA PRO A 58 7.78 14.88 -16.03
C PRO A 58 8.26 13.74 -15.13
N ASP A 59 8.65 12.61 -15.73
CA ASP A 59 9.28 11.53 -14.98
C ASP A 59 10.59 12.01 -14.37
N MET A 60 10.79 11.75 -13.07
CA MET A 60 12.04 12.02 -12.39
C MET A 60 13.19 11.25 -13.05
N PRO A 61 14.35 11.88 -13.35
CA PRO A 61 15.53 11.14 -13.79
C PRO A 61 15.95 10.09 -12.76
N VAL A 62 16.36 8.91 -13.24
CA VAL A 62 16.85 7.82 -12.37
C VAL A 62 18.00 8.30 -11.48
N GLU A 63 18.89 9.11 -12.05
CA GLU A 63 20.05 9.66 -11.36
C GLU A 63 19.66 10.52 -10.14
N ASP A 64 18.54 11.23 -10.20
CA ASP A 64 18.08 12.06 -9.06
C ASP A 64 17.56 11.18 -7.93
N PHE A 65 16.85 10.10 -8.24
CA PHE A 65 16.46 9.12 -7.23
C PHE A 65 17.67 8.37 -6.64
N LEU A 66 18.65 8.02 -7.47
CA LEU A 66 19.87 7.35 -7.00
C LEU A 66 20.69 8.23 -6.06
N LYS A 67 20.67 9.57 -6.18
CA LYS A 67 21.26 10.48 -5.19
C LYS A 67 20.59 10.32 -3.81
N VAL A 68 19.28 10.09 -3.77
CA VAL A 68 18.58 9.80 -2.50
C VAL A 68 19.09 8.50 -1.89
N ILE A 69 19.28 7.46 -2.72
CA ILE A 69 19.84 6.18 -2.26
C ILE A 69 21.26 6.36 -1.72
N ASP A 70 22.10 7.12 -2.43
CA ASP A 70 23.47 7.41 -1.99
C ASP A 70 23.49 8.25 -0.69
N ASP A 71 22.53 9.17 -0.50
CA ASP A 71 22.38 9.98 0.71
C ASP A 71 21.99 9.14 1.94
N ILE A 72 21.14 8.13 1.79
CA ILE A 72 20.72 7.27 2.91
C ILE A 72 21.70 6.13 3.24
N THR A 73 22.50 5.68 2.27
CA THR A 73 23.39 4.51 2.40
C THR A 73 24.30 4.54 3.62
N PRO A 74 24.92 5.66 4.03
CA PRO A 74 25.75 5.71 5.23
C PRO A 74 25.01 5.48 6.55
N TYR A 75 23.68 5.56 6.55
CA TYR A 75 22.83 5.56 7.75
C TYR A 75 21.94 4.33 7.89
N VAL A 76 21.93 3.44 6.90
CA VAL A 76 21.09 2.25 6.87
C VAL A 76 21.91 1.02 6.52
N GLU A 77 21.35 -0.17 6.77
CA GLU A 77 21.85 -1.41 6.19
C GLU A 77 21.10 -1.64 4.86
N PRO A 78 21.74 -1.51 3.69
CA PRO A 78 21.04 -1.54 2.38
C PRO A 78 20.12 -2.74 2.19
N ASN A 79 20.58 -3.93 2.56
CA ASN A 79 19.81 -5.19 2.45
C ASN A 79 18.59 -5.28 3.39
N LYS A 80 18.42 -4.34 4.31
CA LYS A 80 17.26 -4.21 5.20
C LYS A 80 16.27 -3.13 4.75
N VAL A 81 16.55 -2.42 3.67
CA VAL A 81 15.66 -1.39 3.11
C VAL A 81 15.14 -1.84 1.75
N LEU A 82 13.88 -2.21 1.70
CA LEU A 82 13.21 -2.56 0.44
C LEU A 82 12.83 -1.28 -0.31
N VAL A 83 13.32 -1.13 -1.53
CA VAL A 83 12.93 -0.05 -2.44
C VAL A 83 11.79 -0.53 -3.33
N ILE A 84 10.66 0.18 -3.37
CA ILE A 84 9.48 -0.23 -4.16
C ILE A 84 9.16 0.84 -5.19
N PHE A 85 9.18 0.44 -6.47
CA PHE A 85 8.75 1.29 -7.57
C PHE A 85 7.24 1.24 -7.72
N THR A 86 6.63 2.41 -7.74
CA THR A 86 5.20 2.63 -7.87
C THR A 86 4.95 3.92 -8.67
N GLY A 87 3.73 4.41 -8.65
CA GLY A 87 3.34 5.64 -9.31
C GLY A 87 2.00 5.49 -9.98
N GLY A 88 1.89 5.92 -11.24
CA GLY A 88 0.80 5.49 -12.11
C GLY A 88 0.99 4.02 -12.45
N GLU A 89 1.89 3.75 -13.41
CA GLU A 89 2.37 2.40 -13.72
C GLU A 89 3.89 2.44 -13.96
N ALA A 90 4.64 1.79 -13.09
CA ALA A 90 6.11 1.80 -13.17
C ALA A 90 6.64 1.28 -14.50
N LEU A 91 5.98 0.26 -15.08
CA LEU A 91 6.42 -0.39 -16.32
C LEU A 91 6.22 0.45 -17.59
N VAL A 92 5.57 1.63 -17.53
CA VAL A 92 5.57 2.57 -18.68
C VAL A 92 6.94 3.25 -18.86
N ARG A 93 7.78 3.26 -17.83
CA ARG A 93 9.18 3.72 -17.95
C ARG A 93 10.02 2.65 -18.66
N LYS A 94 10.97 3.14 -19.45
CA LYS A 94 11.93 2.29 -20.20
C LYS A 94 13.26 2.10 -19.46
N ASP A 95 13.45 2.77 -18.36
CA ASP A 95 14.70 2.84 -17.59
C ASP A 95 14.60 2.21 -16.19
N ILE A 96 13.52 1.47 -15.93
CA ILE A 96 13.31 0.79 -14.65
C ILE A 96 14.39 -0.26 -14.36
N GLU A 97 14.77 -1.04 -15.36
CA GLU A 97 15.81 -2.05 -15.24
C GLU A 97 17.17 -1.42 -14.95
N LYS A 98 17.47 -0.27 -15.56
CA LYS A 98 18.69 0.49 -15.25
C LYS A 98 18.70 0.89 -13.77
N CYS A 99 17.62 1.44 -13.26
CA CYS A 99 17.51 1.82 -11.84
C CYS A 99 17.60 0.59 -10.93
N GLY A 100 16.87 -0.48 -11.26
CA GLY A 100 16.88 -1.73 -10.50
C GLY A 100 18.26 -2.35 -10.37
N LEU A 101 19.02 -2.39 -11.47
CA LEU A 101 20.39 -2.89 -11.49
C LEU A 101 21.32 -2.05 -10.60
N GLU A 102 21.16 -0.72 -10.61
CA GLU A 102 21.94 0.17 -9.75
C GLU A 102 21.59 0.01 -8.26
N LEU A 103 20.32 -0.26 -7.91
CA LEU A 103 19.92 -0.62 -6.55
C LEU A 103 20.53 -1.96 -6.12
N TYR A 104 20.43 -2.97 -6.98
CA TYR A 104 21.00 -4.29 -6.72
C TYR A 104 22.51 -4.22 -6.45
N ARG A 105 23.26 -3.44 -7.28
CA ARG A 105 24.71 -3.21 -7.10
C ARG A 105 25.04 -2.53 -5.77
N ARG A 106 24.14 -1.69 -5.24
CA ARG A 106 24.27 -1.02 -3.93
C ARG A 106 23.76 -1.89 -2.77
N GLY A 107 23.33 -3.12 -3.05
CA GLY A 107 22.83 -4.07 -2.04
C GLY A 107 21.40 -3.84 -1.57
N TYR A 108 20.61 -3.01 -2.27
CA TYR A 108 19.21 -2.80 -1.94
C TYR A 108 18.31 -3.81 -2.65
N PRO A 109 17.50 -4.60 -1.93
CA PRO A 109 16.41 -5.33 -2.54
C PRO A 109 15.39 -4.33 -3.11
N TRP A 110 14.85 -4.60 -4.29
CA TRP A 110 13.85 -3.74 -4.88
C TRP A 110 12.66 -4.53 -5.44
N GLY A 111 11.54 -3.85 -5.57
CA GLY A 111 10.30 -4.45 -6.06
C GLY A 111 9.43 -3.47 -6.82
N ILE A 112 8.36 -3.99 -7.41
CA ILE A 112 7.38 -3.21 -8.17
C ILE A 112 5.95 -3.46 -7.69
N VAL A 113 5.11 -2.42 -7.83
CA VAL A 113 3.66 -2.55 -7.83
C VAL A 113 3.17 -2.23 -9.24
N SER A 114 2.47 -3.17 -9.87
CA SER A 114 2.07 -3.05 -11.28
C SER A 114 0.63 -3.50 -11.51
N ASN A 115 0.00 -2.94 -12.54
CA ASN A 115 -1.27 -3.42 -13.07
C ASN A 115 -1.10 -4.65 -13.99
N GLY A 116 0.13 -5.10 -14.23
CA GLY A 116 0.47 -6.26 -15.02
C GLY A 116 0.37 -6.08 -16.55
N TYR A 117 -0.21 -4.98 -17.03
CA TYR A 117 -0.55 -4.79 -18.45
C TYR A 117 0.64 -4.84 -19.39
N LEU A 118 1.79 -4.32 -18.95
CA LEU A 118 3.04 -4.27 -19.73
C LEU A 118 4.05 -5.37 -19.35
N MET A 119 3.63 -6.31 -18.47
CA MET A 119 4.46 -7.45 -18.09
C MET A 119 4.40 -8.51 -19.19
N THR A 120 5.41 -8.59 -20.05
CA THR A 120 5.64 -9.70 -20.96
C THR A 120 6.71 -10.64 -20.41
N ARG A 121 6.90 -11.82 -21.00
CA ARG A 121 7.97 -12.74 -20.57
C ARG A 121 9.35 -12.06 -20.68
N GLU A 122 9.64 -11.43 -21.81
CA GLU A 122 10.90 -10.71 -22.03
C GLU A 122 11.09 -9.59 -21.01
N ARG A 123 10.00 -8.88 -20.65
CA ARG A 123 10.07 -7.81 -19.66
C ARG A 123 10.34 -8.37 -18.27
N LEU A 124 9.67 -9.45 -17.88
CA LEU A 124 9.90 -10.11 -16.59
C LEU A 124 11.34 -10.62 -16.49
N ASP A 125 11.85 -11.28 -17.54
CA ASP A 125 13.24 -11.78 -17.58
C ASP A 125 14.25 -10.64 -17.41
N SER A 126 14.01 -9.50 -18.06
CA SER A 126 14.86 -8.31 -17.93
C SER A 126 14.82 -7.71 -16.52
N LEU A 127 13.65 -7.66 -15.89
CA LEU A 127 13.50 -7.20 -14.51
C LEU A 127 14.21 -8.14 -13.52
N LEU A 128 14.06 -9.46 -13.68
CA LEU A 128 14.75 -10.47 -12.88
C LEU A 128 16.28 -10.36 -13.04
N ALA A 129 16.77 -10.22 -14.27
CA ALA A 129 18.20 -10.01 -14.55
C ALA A 129 18.74 -8.72 -13.92
N SER A 130 17.88 -7.73 -13.66
CA SER A 130 18.22 -6.48 -12.98
C SER A 130 18.09 -6.56 -11.45
N GLY A 131 17.80 -7.75 -10.90
CA GLY A 131 17.70 -7.99 -9.45
C GLY A 131 16.34 -7.72 -8.86
N LEU A 132 15.24 -7.83 -9.63
CA LEU A 132 13.88 -7.73 -9.08
C LEU A 132 13.68 -8.77 -7.98
N HIS A 133 13.41 -8.30 -6.77
CA HIS A 133 13.23 -9.13 -5.57
C HIS A 133 11.75 -9.40 -5.27
N SER A 134 10.88 -8.43 -5.56
CA SER A 134 9.45 -8.60 -5.29
C SER A 134 8.54 -7.93 -6.31
N ALA A 135 7.37 -8.52 -6.54
CA ALA A 135 6.33 -7.97 -7.41
C ALA A 135 4.95 -8.06 -6.78
N THR A 136 4.16 -7.01 -6.94
CA THR A 136 2.74 -6.99 -6.58
C THR A 136 1.93 -6.76 -7.84
N ILE A 137 0.98 -7.65 -8.15
CA ILE A 137 0.08 -7.50 -9.29
C ILE A 137 -1.33 -7.17 -8.81
N SER A 138 -1.91 -6.15 -9.42
CA SER A 138 -3.30 -5.76 -9.11
C SER A 138 -4.28 -6.61 -9.91
N LEU A 139 -5.18 -7.32 -9.21
CA LEU A 139 -6.30 -8.06 -9.81
C LEU A 139 -7.55 -7.91 -8.93
N ASP A 140 -8.57 -7.22 -9.42
CA ASP A 140 -9.70 -6.74 -8.64
C ASP A 140 -10.98 -7.57 -8.84
N GLY A 141 -10.87 -8.88 -9.01
CA GLY A 141 -11.95 -9.79 -9.26
C GLY A 141 -11.91 -10.41 -10.67
N PHE A 142 -13.03 -11.01 -11.10
CA PHE A 142 -13.16 -11.57 -12.44
C PHE A 142 -13.20 -10.48 -13.52
N GLU A 143 -13.15 -10.92 -14.77
CA GLU A 143 -12.94 -10.08 -15.94
C GLU A 143 -13.86 -8.85 -16.00
N GLU A 144 -15.15 -9.04 -15.83
CA GLU A 144 -16.14 -7.95 -15.93
C GLU A 144 -15.86 -6.88 -14.86
N ALA A 145 -15.79 -7.27 -13.60
CA ALA A 145 -15.56 -6.35 -12.47
C ALA A 145 -14.18 -5.69 -12.55
N HIS A 146 -13.13 -6.44 -12.90
CA HIS A 146 -11.78 -5.92 -13.03
C HIS A 146 -11.69 -4.91 -14.18
N ASN A 147 -12.15 -5.28 -15.38
CA ASN A 147 -12.09 -4.42 -16.56
C ASN A 147 -12.93 -3.15 -16.40
N TRP A 148 -14.10 -3.26 -15.74
CA TRP A 148 -14.92 -2.12 -15.39
C TRP A 148 -14.19 -1.16 -14.43
N LEU A 149 -13.58 -1.67 -13.36
CA LEU A 149 -12.87 -0.85 -12.37
C LEU A 149 -11.62 -0.20 -12.98
N ARG A 150 -10.90 -0.92 -13.85
CA ARG A 150 -9.68 -0.45 -14.53
C ARG A 150 -9.96 0.39 -15.77
N ARG A 151 -11.22 0.46 -16.25
CA ARG A 151 -11.64 1.14 -17.49
C ARG A 151 -10.82 0.67 -18.72
N ASN A 152 -10.53 -0.63 -18.78
CA ASN A 152 -9.76 -1.19 -19.89
C ASN A 152 -10.17 -2.65 -20.12
N PRO A 153 -10.71 -2.99 -21.32
CA PRO A 153 -11.26 -4.32 -21.62
C PRO A 153 -10.22 -5.44 -21.67
N LYS A 154 -8.93 -5.12 -21.73
CA LYS A 154 -7.84 -6.09 -21.76
C LYS A 154 -7.08 -6.19 -20.43
N SER A 155 -7.48 -5.43 -19.42
CA SER A 155 -6.71 -5.32 -18.18
C SER A 155 -6.68 -6.65 -17.42
N PHE A 156 -7.79 -7.39 -17.39
CA PHE A 156 -7.87 -8.69 -16.73
C PHE A 156 -6.93 -9.72 -17.37
N GLU A 157 -7.04 -9.90 -18.70
CA GLU A 157 -6.18 -10.82 -19.45
C GLU A 157 -4.69 -10.55 -19.21
N LYS A 158 -4.31 -9.27 -19.26
CA LYS A 158 -2.91 -8.85 -19.08
C LYS A 158 -2.40 -9.08 -17.66
N ALA A 159 -3.21 -8.73 -16.66
CA ALA A 159 -2.86 -8.99 -15.27
C ALA A 159 -2.78 -10.50 -14.97
N LEU A 160 -3.70 -11.30 -15.54
CA LEU A 160 -3.69 -12.75 -15.39
C LEU A 160 -2.43 -13.38 -16.01
N ASN A 161 -2.05 -12.94 -17.21
CA ASN A 161 -0.81 -13.40 -17.86
C ASN A 161 0.43 -13.07 -16.99
N ALA A 162 0.47 -11.89 -16.37
CA ALA A 162 1.55 -11.53 -15.45
C ALA A 162 1.59 -12.43 -14.21
N ILE A 163 0.43 -12.79 -13.65
CA ILE A 163 0.30 -13.71 -12.52
C ILE A 163 0.77 -15.11 -12.90
N CYS A 164 0.37 -15.63 -14.09
CA CYS A 164 0.83 -16.93 -14.56
C CYS A 164 2.36 -17.00 -14.67
N MET A 165 2.98 -15.97 -15.28
CA MET A 165 4.44 -15.91 -15.40
C MET A 165 5.13 -15.86 -14.04
N LEU A 166 4.62 -15.09 -13.08
CA LEU A 166 5.15 -15.02 -11.73
C LEU A 166 4.97 -16.33 -10.94
N ALA A 167 3.90 -17.08 -11.21
CA ALA A 167 3.67 -18.38 -10.57
C ALA A 167 4.71 -19.44 -10.98
N GLU A 168 5.34 -19.29 -12.15
CA GLU A 168 6.43 -20.14 -12.62
C GLU A 168 7.78 -19.82 -11.95
N GLU A 169 7.94 -18.58 -11.43
CA GLU A 169 9.18 -18.12 -10.81
C GLU A 169 9.30 -18.61 -9.36
N LYS A 170 10.47 -19.16 -8.99
CA LYS A 170 10.69 -19.78 -7.67
C LYS A 170 11.31 -18.83 -6.65
N GLU A 171 12.10 -17.87 -7.11
CA GLU A 171 12.95 -17.05 -6.23
C GLU A 171 12.41 -15.65 -5.96
N ILE A 172 11.36 -15.24 -6.67
CA ILE A 172 10.74 -13.94 -6.46
C ILE A 172 9.65 -14.00 -5.38
N ILE A 173 9.60 -12.99 -4.54
CA ILE A 173 8.49 -12.79 -3.60
C ILE A 173 7.39 -12.01 -4.32
N TRP A 174 6.20 -12.60 -4.44
CA TRP A 174 5.11 -11.89 -5.10
C TRP A 174 3.76 -12.12 -4.45
N ASP A 175 2.85 -11.22 -4.71
CA ASP A 175 1.48 -11.30 -4.23
C ASP A 175 0.49 -10.63 -5.20
N VAL A 176 -0.78 -10.93 -5.00
CA VAL A 176 -1.89 -10.25 -5.66
C VAL A 176 -2.51 -9.25 -4.69
N VAL A 177 -2.86 -8.06 -5.19
CA VAL A 177 -3.62 -7.06 -4.45
C VAL A 177 -4.98 -6.85 -5.10
N THR A 178 -6.03 -6.80 -4.28
CA THR A 178 -7.42 -6.56 -4.72
C THR A 178 -8.01 -5.39 -3.95
N CYS A 179 -8.52 -4.39 -4.67
CA CYS A 179 -9.35 -3.32 -4.12
C CYS A 179 -10.82 -3.75 -4.11
N VAL A 180 -11.31 -4.14 -2.94
CA VAL A 180 -12.68 -4.62 -2.78
C VAL A 180 -13.66 -3.46 -2.74
N ASN A 181 -14.75 -3.60 -3.52
CA ASN A 181 -15.80 -2.60 -3.71
C ASN A 181 -17.17 -3.30 -3.89
N GLN A 182 -18.23 -2.52 -4.09
CA GLN A 182 -19.59 -3.07 -4.21
C GLN A 182 -19.78 -4.00 -5.42
N HIS A 183 -18.96 -3.90 -6.46
CA HIS A 183 -19.08 -4.69 -7.68
C HIS A 183 -18.40 -6.05 -7.59
N ASN A 184 -17.40 -6.24 -6.69
CA ASN A 184 -16.62 -7.47 -6.63
C ASN A 184 -16.71 -8.23 -5.29
N PHE A 185 -17.24 -7.61 -4.21
CA PHE A 185 -17.21 -8.25 -2.89
C PHE A 185 -17.99 -9.57 -2.82
N LYS A 186 -19.05 -9.73 -3.61
CA LYS A 186 -19.91 -10.94 -3.63
C LYS A 186 -19.17 -12.17 -4.15
N ASP A 187 -18.22 -11.96 -5.03
CA ASP A 187 -17.51 -13.03 -5.73
C ASP A 187 -16.21 -13.46 -5.02
N LEU A 188 -15.86 -12.83 -3.88
CA LEU A 188 -14.57 -13.06 -3.22
C LEU A 188 -14.34 -14.54 -2.83
N MET A 189 -15.38 -15.32 -2.53
CA MET A 189 -15.22 -16.76 -2.24
C MET A 189 -14.77 -17.52 -3.48
N LEU A 190 -15.44 -17.32 -4.62
CA LEU A 190 -15.09 -17.94 -5.89
C LEU A 190 -13.73 -17.42 -6.40
N PHE A 191 -13.49 -16.12 -6.22
CA PHE A 191 -12.25 -15.50 -6.61
C PHE A 191 -11.04 -16.01 -5.79
N LYS A 192 -11.24 -16.30 -4.50
CA LYS A 192 -10.23 -16.98 -3.66
C LYS A 192 -9.83 -18.33 -4.27
N ASP A 193 -10.82 -19.17 -4.62
CA ASP A 193 -10.53 -20.49 -5.16
C ASP A 193 -9.83 -20.38 -6.53
N PHE A 194 -10.25 -19.46 -7.37
CA PHE A 194 -9.58 -19.12 -8.62
C PHE A 194 -8.11 -18.70 -8.40
N LEU A 195 -7.83 -17.83 -7.44
CA LEU A 195 -6.44 -17.41 -7.13
C LEU A 195 -5.56 -18.58 -6.66
N ILE A 196 -6.15 -19.51 -5.88
CA ILE A 196 -5.45 -20.73 -5.45
C ILE A 196 -5.09 -21.61 -6.66
N GLU A 197 -6.03 -21.82 -7.59
CA GLU A 197 -5.81 -22.57 -8.83
C GLU A 197 -4.71 -21.94 -9.70
N MET A 198 -4.62 -20.60 -9.71
CA MET A 198 -3.57 -19.84 -10.39
C MET A 198 -2.22 -19.86 -9.68
N GLY A 199 -2.09 -20.57 -8.55
CA GLY A 199 -0.84 -20.69 -7.78
C GLY A 199 -0.51 -19.49 -6.90
N VAL A 200 -1.46 -18.56 -6.68
CA VAL A 200 -1.28 -17.41 -5.80
C VAL A 200 -1.19 -17.87 -4.34
N LYS A 201 -0.08 -17.59 -3.68
CA LYS A 201 0.16 -17.97 -2.28
C LYS A 201 -0.15 -16.84 -1.30
N ARG A 202 -0.09 -15.59 -1.75
CA ARG A 202 -0.30 -14.38 -0.93
C ARG A 202 -1.28 -13.45 -1.62
N TRP A 203 -2.30 -13.03 -0.89
CA TRP A 203 -3.34 -12.15 -1.37
C TRP A 203 -3.62 -11.04 -0.37
N ARG A 204 -3.41 -9.78 -0.77
CA ARG A 204 -3.73 -8.62 0.05
C ARG A 204 -5.05 -7.99 -0.43
N ILE A 205 -5.90 -7.69 0.53
CA ILE A 205 -7.18 -7.04 0.30
C ILE A 205 -7.09 -5.60 0.84
N PHE A 206 -7.49 -4.66 0.00
CA PHE A 206 -7.70 -3.26 0.35
C PHE A 206 -9.17 -2.90 0.13
N THR A 207 -9.64 -1.87 0.80
CA THR A 207 -10.90 -1.21 0.49
C THR A 207 -10.61 0.12 -0.22
N ILE A 208 -11.59 0.65 -0.92
CA ILE A 208 -11.43 1.91 -1.62
C ILE A 208 -11.75 3.05 -0.66
N PHE A 209 -10.85 4.01 -0.53
CA PHE A 209 -11.06 5.22 0.25
C PHE A 209 -11.32 6.42 -0.67
N PRO A 210 -12.10 7.43 -0.23
CA PRO A 210 -12.62 8.49 -1.10
C PRO A 210 -11.57 9.58 -1.37
N VAL A 211 -10.53 9.24 -2.15
CA VAL A 211 -9.45 10.16 -2.56
C VAL A 211 -9.20 10.04 -4.06
N GLY A 212 -8.78 11.11 -4.71
CA GLY A 212 -8.60 11.18 -6.15
C GLY A 212 -9.91 10.91 -6.90
N ARG A 213 -9.88 10.07 -7.95
CA ARG A 213 -11.09 9.72 -8.70
C ARG A 213 -12.16 9.01 -7.85
N ALA A 214 -11.75 8.22 -6.86
CA ALA A 214 -12.68 7.54 -5.98
C ALA A 214 -13.49 8.48 -5.08
N ALA A 215 -13.10 9.74 -4.93
CA ALA A 215 -13.86 10.73 -4.14
C ALA A 215 -15.26 11.01 -4.73
N THR A 216 -15.43 10.86 -6.03
CA THR A 216 -16.70 11.11 -6.75
C THR A 216 -17.47 9.83 -7.10
N GLU A 217 -16.86 8.65 -6.92
CA GLU A 217 -17.44 7.34 -7.26
C GLU A 217 -17.98 6.66 -5.97
N THR A 218 -19.14 7.11 -5.50
CA THR A 218 -19.72 6.66 -4.21
C THR A 218 -20.15 5.19 -4.21
N ASP A 219 -20.47 4.62 -5.36
CA ASP A 219 -20.79 3.20 -5.56
C ASP A 219 -19.59 2.25 -5.41
N LEU A 220 -18.39 2.79 -5.32
CA LEU A 220 -17.19 2.01 -4.98
C LEU A 220 -17.07 1.73 -3.47
N GLN A 221 -17.72 2.53 -2.64
CA GLN A 221 -17.60 2.40 -1.19
C GLN A 221 -18.45 1.24 -0.67
N LEU A 222 -17.87 0.35 0.12
CA LEU A 222 -18.62 -0.71 0.81
C LEU A 222 -19.55 -0.09 1.88
N THR A 223 -20.71 -0.70 2.14
CA THR A 223 -21.47 -0.40 3.35
C THR A 223 -20.74 -0.92 4.59
N ASN A 224 -21.19 -0.56 5.79
CA ASN A 224 -20.59 -1.06 7.03
C ASN A 224 -20.76 -2.58 7.18
N GLU A 225 -21.93 -3.11 6.76
CA GLU A 225 -22.23 -4.55 6.76
C GLU A 225 -21.32 -5.29 5.77
N GLN A 226 -21.15 -4.74 4.56
CA GLN A 226 -20.26 -5.32 3.55
C GLN A 226 -18.80 -5.30 4.04
N PHE A 227 -18.36 -4.20 4.66
CA PHE A 227 -17.02 -4.09 5.24
C PHE A 227 -16.81 -5.14 6.34
N THR A 228 -17.78 -5.30 7.24
CA THR A 228 -17.77 -6.34 8.29
C THR A 228 -17.73 -7.74 7.70
N TRP A 229 -18.49 -7.97 6.62
CA TRP A 229 -18.46 -9.24 5.90
C TRP A 229 -17.06 -9.52 5.32
N VAL A 230 -16.41 -8.55 4.69
CA VAL A 230 -15.04 -8.69 4.17
C VAL A 230 -14.05 -9.02 5.28
N MET A 231 -14.14 -8.41 6.46
CA MET A 231 -13.28 -8.76 7.60
C MET A 231 -13.51 -10.21 8.07
N ASN A 232 -14.76 -10.65 8.11
CA ASN A 232 -15.11 -12.05 8.44
C ASN A 232 -14.60 -13.03 7.36
N PHE A 233 -14.70 -12.67 6.09
CA PHE A 233 -14.17 -13.44 4.97
C PHE A 233 -12.63 -13.62 5.09
N ILE A 234 -11.88 -12.55 5.33
CA ILE A 234 -10.42 -12.64 5.50
C ILE A 234 -10.07 -13.55 6.68
N ARG A 235 -10.77 -13.38 7.82
CA ARG A 235 -10.59 -14.24 9.00
C ARG A 235 -10.89 -15.71 8.71
N PHE A 236 -11.92 -15.99 7.91
CA PHE A 236 -12.24 -17.33 7.45
C PHE A 236 -11.11 -17.92 6.59
N CYS A 237 -10.64 -17.20 5.57
CA CYS A 237 -9.56 -17.65 4.69
C CYS A 237 -8.26 -17.93 5.48
N ARG A 238 -7.93 -17.08 6.45
CA ARG A 238 -6.74 -17.28 7.31
C ARG A 238 -6.85 -18.53 8.19
N LYS A 239 -8.06 -18.87 8.66
CA LYS A 239 -8.29 -20.11 9.41
C LYS A 239 -8.25 -21.34 8.50
N GLU A 240 -8.75 -21.23 7.27
CA GLU A 240 -8.68 -22.29 6.28
C GLU A 240 -7.25 -22.61 5.87
N GLY A 241 -6.38 -21.59 5.76
CA GLY A 241 -4.94 -21.75 5.53
C GLY A 241 -4.54 -22.15 4.11
N LYS A 242 -5.46 -22.15 3.12
CA LYS A 242 -5.15 -22.53 1.74
C LYS A 242 -4.39 -21.45 0.97
N ILE A 243 -4.63 -20.20 1.30
CA ILE A 243 -3.96 -19.01 0.76
C ILE A 243 -3.75 -18.01 1.89
N HIS A 244 -2.60 -17.33 1.90
CA HIS A 244 -2.31 -16.32 2.92
C HIS A 244 -3.01 -15.00 2.55
N VAL A 245 -4.18 -14.76 3.15
CA VAL A 245 -4.93 -13.53 2.95
C VAL A 245 -4.63 -12.53 4.07
N SER A 246 -4.41 -11.26 3.72
CA SER A 246 -4.26 -10.20 4.72
C SER A 246 -4.96 -8.91 4.28
N TYR A 247 -5.53 -8.20 5.26
CA TYR A 247 -6.04 -6.85 5.06
C TYR A 247 -4.90 -5.84 5.00
N GLY A 248 -5.00 -4.86 4.12
CA GLY A 248 -4.00 -3.81 3.96
C GLY A 248 -3.81 -2.92 5.19
N CYS A 249 -2.89 -1.98 5.11
CA CYS A 249 -2.50 -1.11 6.22
C CYS A 249 -3.40 0.13 6.38
N GLU A 250 -4.72 0.01 6.13
CA GLU A 250 -5.60 1.18 6.03
C GLU A 250 -6.01 1.78 7.37
N GLY A 251 -6.46 0.96 8.33
CA GLY A 251 -6.97 1.48 9.59
C GLY A 251 -7.01 0.46 10.72
N PHE A 252 -7.34 0.96 11.91
CA PHE A 252 -7.51 0.14 13.11
C PHE A 252 -8.86 -0.58 13.09
N LEU A 253 -8.87 -1.86 13.40
CA LEU A 253 -10.01 -2.77 13.23
C LEU A 253 -10.52 -3.39 14.53
N GLY A 254 -10.11 -2.87 15.69
CA GLY A 254 -10.62 -3.35 16.98
C GLY A 254 -10.37 -4.85 17.22
N ASN A 255 -11.45 -5.63 17.32
CA ASN A 255 -11.37 -7.07 17.57
C ASN A 255 -10.73 -7.87 16.42
N TYR A 256 -10.74 -7.36 15.19
CA TYR A 256 -10.13 -8.02 14.06
C TYR A 256 -8.60 -7.88 14.00
N GLU A 257 -7.99 -7.04 14.85
CA GLU A 257 -6.53 -6.89 14.89
C GLU A 257 -5.83 -8.23 15.15
N ALA A 258 -4.74 -8.51 14.42
CA ALA A 258 -4.01 -9.79 14.39
C ALA A 258 -4.84 -11.02 13.92
N GLU A 259 -6.10 -10.81 13.49
CA GLU A 259 -6.91 -11.90 12.92
C GLU A 259 -7.03 -11.81 11.39
N VAL A 260 -7.00 -10.57 10.86
CA VAL A 260 -7.11 -10.29 9.42
C VAL A 260 -5.80 -9.77 8.81
N ARG A 261 -4.77 -9.63 9.61
CA ARG A 261 -3.39 -9.28 9.21
C ARG A 261 -2.40 -9.87 10.21
N ASP A 262 -1.11 -9.89 9.87
CA ASP A 262 -0.08 -10.56 10.69
C ASP A 262 0.33 -9.77 11.93
N SER A 263 -0.05 -8.51 12.02
CA SER A 263 0.27 -7.64 13.15
C SER A 263 -0.94 -6.81 13.58
N ILE A 264 -0.83 -6.20 14.76
CA ILE A 264 -1.73 -5.14 15.18
C ILE A 264 -1.41 -3.88 14.35
N PHE A 265 -2.43 -3.09 14.07
CA PHE A 265 -2.32 -1.89 13.24
C PHE A 265 -1.32 -0.86 13.78
N GLN A 266 -0.45 -0.44 12.90
CA GLN A 266 0.34 0.77 12.97
C GLN A 266 0.45 1.35 11.56
N CYS A 267 0.14 2.63 11.39
CA CYS A 267 0.52 3.31 10.15
C CYS A 267 2.03 3.45 10.12
N ASN A 268 2.68 2.80 9.16
CA ASN A 268 4.14 2.77 9.06
C ASN A 268 4.74 4.00 8.37
N ALA A 269 3.89 4.84 7.76
CA ALA A 269 4.31 6.10 7.14
C ALA A 269 5.08 6.97 8.15
N GLY A 270 6.27 7.41 7.80
CA GLY A 270 7.14 8.22 8.64
C GLY A 270 7.74 7.50 9.86
N ILE A 271 7.43 6.21 10.06
CA ILE A 271 7.96 5.35 11.14
C ILE A 271 9.06 4.44 10.62
N ASN A 272 8.78 3.65 9.60
CA ASN A 272 9.75 2.80 8.92
C ASN A 272 9.54 2.80 7.39
N THR A 273 8.61 3.59 6.91
CA THR A 273 8.25 3.74 5.50
C THR A 273 8.31 5.21 5.12
N ALA A 274 8.95 5.51 4.00
CA ALA A 274 8.96 6.81 3.37
C ALA A 274 8.72 6.69 1.86
N SER A 275 8.49 7.82 1.20
CA SER A 275 8.39 7.88 -0.25
C SER A 275 9.02 9.14 -0.82
N VAL A 276 9.57 9.00 -2.02
CA VAL A 276 9.89 10.11 -2.93
C VAL A 276 8.81 10.12 -4.00
N LEU A 277 8.08 11.23 -4.10
CA LEU A 277 7.01 11.40 -5.07
C LEU A 277 7.56 11.86 -6.42
N ALA A 278 6.75 11.83 -7.47
CA ALA A 278 7.15 12.12 -8.84
C ALA A 278 7.74 13.53 -9.04
N ASP A 279 7.28 14.50 -8.23
CA ASP A 279 7.76 15.90 -8.21
C ASP A 279 8.95 16.14 -7.25
N GLY A 280 9.49 15.08 -6.68
CA GLY A 280 10.58 15.11 -5.70
C GLY A 280 10.13 15.35 -4.26
N ALA A 281 8.84 15.51 -3.98
CA ALA A 281 8.36 15.68 -2.61
C ALA A 281 8.67 14.43 -1.76
N ILE A 282 9.06 14.66 -0.50
CA ILE A 282 9.34 13.63 0.48
C ILE A 282 8.10 13.44 1.35
N SER A 283 7.53 12.23 1.33
CA SER A 283 6.32 11.87 2.06
C SER A 283 6.51 10.57 2.84
N GLY A 284 5.56 10.24 3.72
CA GLY A 284 5.57 8.99 4.48
C GLY A 284 5.09 7.76 3.68
N CYS A 285 4.30 7.97 2.64
CA CYS A 285 3.72 6.90 1.80
C CYS A 285 3.18 7.50 0.49
N PRO A 286 3.28 6.80 -0.65
CA PRO A 286 2.77 7.29 -1.93
C PRO A 286 1.23 7.40 -1.96
N SER A 287 0.52 6.76 -1.03
CA SER A 287 -0.94 6.88 -0.92
C SER A 287 -1.41 8.13 -0.19
N ILE A 288 -0.50 8.93 0.40
CA ILE A 288 -0.83 10.18 1.09
C ILE A 288 -0.86 11.29 0.05
N ARG A 289 -2.06 11.80 -0.24
CA ARG A 289 -2.28 12.87 -1.23
C ARG A 289 -2.53 14.22 -0.57
N ALA A 290 -2.95 14.23 0.69
CA ALA A 290 -3.08 15.43 1.49
C ALA A 290 -1.70 16.07 1.80
N ASN A 291 -1.70 17.33 2.18
CA ASN A 291 -0.52 18.17 2.40
C ASN A 291 0.27 17.77 3.67
N PHE A 292 0.81 16.55 3.66
CA PHE A 292 1.71 16.03 4.69
C PHE A 292 3.15 15.83 4.17
N HIS A 293 3.54 16.50 3.08
CA HIS A 293 4.90 16.43 2.56
C HIS A 293 5.86 17.13 3.53
N GLN A 294 7.06 16.56 3.72
CA GLN A 294 8.00 17.02 4.74
C GLN A 294 9.23 17.75 4.17
N GLY A 295 9.45 17.66 2.85
CA GLY A 295 10.54 18.31 2.14
C GLY A 295 10.52 17.94 0.66
N ASN A 296 11.60 18.26 -0.05
CA ASN A 296 11.76 17.94 -1.48
C ASN A 296 13.22 17.63 -1.81
N ILE A 297 13.50 16.51 -2.50
CA ILE A 297 14.87 16.04 -2.81
C ILE A 297 15.71 17.03 -3.63
N TYR A 298 15.06 17.97 -4.33
CA TYR A 298 15.73 19.02 -5.09
C TYR A 298 16.19 20.21 -4.24
N LYS A 299 15.80 20.25 -2.95
CA LYS A 299 16.11 21.34 -2.01
C LYS A 299 16.78 20.82 -0.75
N ASP A 300 16.45 19.59 -0.35
CA ASP A 300 16.75 19.04 0.95
C ASP A 300 17.50 17.71 0.82
N LYS A 301 18.35 17.39 1.78
CA LYS A 301 18.88 16.03 1.93
C LYS A 301 17.80 15.14 2.53
N PHE A 302 17.54 14.02 1.87
CA PHE A 302 16.48 13.09 2.30
C PHE A 302 16.67 12.62 3.75
N ILE A 303 17.92 12.28 4.14
CA ILE A 303 18.19 11.78 5.49
C ILE A 303 17.93 12.82 6.59
N ASP A 304 18.20 14.10 6.31
CA ASP A 304 17.96 15.19 7.25
C ASP A 304 16.45 15.38 7.46
N ILE A 305 15.66 15.36 6.38
CA ILE A 305 14.19 15.40 6.44
C ILE A 305 13.67 14.17 7.18
N TRP A 306 14.14 12.95 6.83
CA TRP A 306 13.73 11.73 7.50
C TRP A 306 13.94 11.79 9.02
N ASN A 307 15.09 12.24 9.46
CA ASN A 307 15.43 12.28 10.88
C ASN A 307 14.67 13.37 11.65
N ASN A 308 14.45 14.55 11.06
CA ASN A 308 14.07 15.75 11.81
C ASN A 308 12.62 16.20 11.58
N GLU A 309 12.02 15.99 10.37
CA GLU A 309 10.77 16.64 10.00
C GLU A 309 9.52 15.75 10.09
N PHE A 310 9.64 14.45 10.10
CA PHE A 310 8.52 13.52 10.17
C PHE A 310 7.75 13.53 11.52
N LYS A 311 7.76 14.64 12.22
CA LYS A 311 7.09 14.84 13.52
C LYS A 311 5.57 14.58 13.46
N PRO A 312 4.81 15.05 12.43
CA PRO A 312 3.37 14.79 12.35
C PRO A 312 3.02 13.29 12.19
N TYR A 313 3.92 12.51 11.64
CA TYR A 313 3.77 11.07 11.47
C TYR A 313 4.09 10.30 12.75
N ARG A 314 5.07 10.75 13.52
CA ARG A 314 5.59 10.11 14.75
C ARG A 314 4.82 10.51 15.99
N ASN A 315 4.21 11.70 15.98
CA ASN A 315 3.32 12.19 17.03
C ASN A 315 1.96 12.55 16.43
N ARG A 316 0.97 11.68 16.61
CA ARG A 316 -0.36 11.78 16.03
C ARG A 316 -1.38 12.48 16.93
N GLN A 317 -0.94 13.24 17.96
CA GLN A 317 -1.87 13.95 18.87
C GLN A 317 -2.72 15.00 18.14
N TRP A 318 -2.23 15.58 17.04
CA TRP A 318 -2.98 16.49 16.18
C TRP A 318 -4.25 15.86 15.59
N ALA A 319 -4.27 14.52 15.41
CA ALA A 319 -5.40 13.76 14.88
C ALA A 319 -6.51 13.53 15.94
N LYS A 320 -6.29 13.92 17.20
CA LYS A 320 -7.28 13.78 18.29
C LYS A 320 -8.30 14.91 18.23
N LYS A 321 -9.05 14.99 17.13
CA LYS A 321 -10.12 15.95 16.88
C LYS A 321 -11.30 15.28 16.18
N GLY A 322 -12.41 16.00 16.02
CA GLY A 322 -13.61 15.45 15.40
C GLY A 322 -14.04 14.12 16.03
N GLU A 323 -14.25 13.09 15.24
CA GLU A 323 -14.64 11.75 15.70
C GLU A 323 -13.62 11.10 16.66
N CYS A 324 -12.37 11.54 16.63
CA CYS A 324 -11.31 11.00 17.46
C CYS A 324 -11.16 11.68 18.82
N ALA A 325 -11.81 12.84 19.07
CA ALA A 325 -11.64 13.65 20.27
C ALA A 325 -11.88 12.85 21.56
N ASP A 326 -13.02 12.17 21.64
CA ASP A 326 -13.45 11.38 22.80
C ASP A 326 -13.35 9.87 22.60
N CYS A 327 -12.71 9.44 21.50
CA CYS A 327 -12.60 8.03 21.17
C CYS A 327 -11.66 7.29 22.12
N LYS A 328 -12.18 6.32 22.88
CA LYS A 328 -11.39 5.48 23.80
C LYS A 328 -10.34 4.63 23.10
N MET A 329 -10.54 4.31 21.79
CA MET A 329 -9.60 3.52 20.99
C MET A 329 -8.49 4.38 20.41
N PHE A 330 -8.56 5.72 20.45
CA PHE A 330 -7.53 6.60 19.92
C PHE A 330 -6.13 6.25 20.45
N ARG A 331 -6.01 5.87 21.70
CA ARG A 331 -4.74 5.46 22.34
C ARG A 331 -4.05 4.28 21.66
N TYR A 332 -4.79 3.46 20.90
CA TYR A 332 -4.28 2.33 20.12
C TYR A 332 -4.23 2.63 18.64
N CYS A 333 -5.26 3.31 18.12
CA CYS A 333 -5.48 3.63 16.73
C CYS A 333 -4.58 4.79 16.25
N GLU A 334 -4.47 5.85 17.05
CA GLU A 334 -3.78 7.10 16.70
C GLU A 334 -4.31 7.75 15.42
N GLY A 335 -5.62 7.60 15.16
CA GLY A 335 -6.28 8.26 14.03
C GLY A 335 -6.19 7.53 12.69
N ASN A 336 -6.08 6.19 12.64
CA ASN A 336 -6.01 5.38 11.40
C ASN A 336 -4.78 5.67 10.51
N GLY A 337 -4.85 5.31 9.23
CA GLY A 337 -3.80 5.58 8.24
C GLY A 337 -3.70 7.06 7.87
N MET A 338 -2.49 7.55 7.60
CA MET A 338 -2.26 8.94 7.18
C MET A 338 -2.94 9.29 5.85
N HIS A 339 -3.09 8.31 4.97
CA HIS A 339 -3.77 8.49 3.67
C HIS A 339 -5.29 8.67 3.76
N LEU A 340 -5.86 8.55 4.96
CA LEU A 340 -7.29 8.75 5.23
C LEU A 340 -7.63 10.16 5.71
N TYR A 341 -6.75 11.13 5.49
CA TYR A 341 -6.95 12.52 5.87
C TYR A 341 -7.01 13.43 4.65
N ASP A 342 -7.82 14.48 4.74
CA ASP A 342 -7.83 15.60 3.80
C ASP A 342 -6.72 16.64 4.12
N ASP A 343 -6.66 17.71 3.31
CA ASP A 343 -5.67 18.78 3.45
C ASP A 343 -5.83 19.58 4.74
N GLU A 344 -7.05 19.63 5.31
CA GLU A 344 -7.39 20.28 6.59
C GLU A 344 -7.09 19.36 7.79
N GLY A 345 -6.65 18.12 7.52
CA GLY A 345 -6.37 17.09 8.51
C GLY A 345 -7.63 16.52 9.18
N ASN A 346 -8.76 16.47 8.47
CA ASN A 346 -9.95 15.78 8.90
C ASN A 346 -9.90 14.32 8.46
N LEU A 347 -10.38 13.42 9.31
CA LEU A 347 -10.43 11.99 9.01
C LEU A 347 -11.59 11.72 8.04
N LEU A 348 -11.29 11.16 6.87
CA LEU A 348 -12.28 10.84 5.84
C LEU A 348 -13.07 9.56 6.17
N VAL A 349 -12.40 8.55 6.75
CA VAL A 349 -13.01 7.26 7.05
C VAL A 349 -12.44 6.68 8.35
N CYS A 350 -13.31 6.30 9.27
CA CYS A 350 -12.94 5.58 10.49
C CYS A 350 -13.30 4.08 10.37
N HIS A 351 -12.32 3.23 10.11
CA HIS A 351 -12.51 1.78 9.98
C HIS A 351 -13.09 1.13 11.24
N TYR A 352 -12.64 1.55 12.42
CA TYR A 352 -13.16 1.02 13.68
C TYR A 352 -14.64 1.34 13.88
N LYS A 353 -15.05 2.58 13.60
CA LYS A 353 -16.45 3.00 13.72
C LYS A 353 -17.36 2.22 12.77
N ARG A 354 -16.93 2.00 11.53
CA ARG A 354 -17.66 1.17 10.55
C ARG A 354 -17.96 -0.23 11.09
N LEU A 355 -17.05 -0.82 11.86
CA LEU A 355 -17.21 -2.16 12.44
C LEU A 355 -18.11 -2.15 13.70
N VAL A 356 -18.13 -1.04 14.43
CA VAL A 356 -18.94 -0.93 15.66
C VAL A 356 -20.39 -0.57 15.33
N ASP A 357 -20.59 0.24 14.30
CA ASP A 357 -21.89 0.74 13.86
C ASP A 357 -22.62 -0.17 12.84
N SER A 358 -22.00 -1.31 12.43
CA SER A 358 -22.55 -2.29 11.49
C SER A 358 -23.48 -3.30 12.15
#